data_09d5520212b5c90f200aef24e018c66c
#
_entry.id   09d5520212b5c90f200aef24e018c66c
#
_cell.length_a   1.000
_cell.length_b   1.000
_cell.length_c   1.000
_cell.angle_alpha   90.00
_cell.angle_beta   90.00
_cell.angle_gamma   90.00
#
_symmetry.space_group_name_H-M   'P 1'
#
loop_
_entity.id
_entity.type
_entity.pdbx_description
1 polymer ?
#
loop_
_entity_poly.entity_id
_entity_poly.type
_entity_poly.pdbx_seq_one_letter_code
_entity_poly.pdbx_strand_id
1 'polypeptide(L)'
;MGEYKHNLDTKGRIIVPSKFRELLDEQFVITRGLDRCLFAYTEDEWSRIEEKLKALPLTKKDARKFTRLFFSGATNVEIDKQGRINIPQNLREYAGLSKDCTVIGVSSRIEIWDSAAWEDFYTESEDNFEDIRS
;
A
#
# COMPACT_ATOMS: atom_id res chain seq x y z
N MET A 1 -8.88 -8.89 8.96
CA MET A 1 -8.06 -7.81 8.52
C MET A 1 -8.73 -6.51 8.94
N GLY A 2 -9.24 -5.68 8.14
CA GLY A 2 -9.97 -4.51 8.65
C GLY A 2 -9.69 -3.27 7.83
N GLU A 3 -10.44 -2.24 8.14
CA GLU A 3 -10.42 -0.96 7.46
C GLU A 3 -10.39 0.14 8.52
N TYR A 4 -9.39 1.02 8.45
CA TYR A 4 -9.18 2.05 9.45
C TYR A 4 -8.94 3.40 8.80
N LYS A 5 -9.53 4.44 9.37
CA LYS A 5 -9.36 5.82 8.88
C LYS A 5 -8.38 6.56 9.77
N HIS A 6 -7.36 7.15 9.16
CA HIS A 6 -6.35 7.96 9.86
C HIS A 6 -5.98 9.17 9.03
N ASN A 7 -5.57 10.23 9.71
CA ASN A 7 -5.17 11.47 9.03
C ASN A 7 -3.68 11.49 8.72
N LEU A 8 -3.37 11.93 7.51
CA LEU A 8 -2.01 12.26 7.11
C LEU A 8 -1.72 13.67 7.65
N ASP A 9 -0.63 13.84 8.39
CA ASP A 9 -0.28 15.16 8.91
C ASP A 9 0.47 15.99 7.85
N THR A 10 0.74 17.26 8.18
CA THR A 10 1.39 18.18 7.23
C THR A 10 2.82 17.79 6.90
N LYS A 11 3.44 16.92 7.68
CA LYS A 11 4.80 16.42 7.45
C LYS A 11 4.83 15.09 6.73
N GLY A 12 3.68 14.58 6.29
CA GLY A 12 3.59 13.32 5.57
C GLY A 12 3.60 12.08 6.46
N ARG A 13 3.23 12.23 7.73
CA ARG A 13 3.19 11.12 8.67
C ARG A 13 1.76 10.64 8.87
N ILE A 14 1.61 9.32 8.99
CA ILE A 14 0.32 8.68 9.27
C ILE A 14 0.49 7.65 10.36
N ILE A 15 -0.51 7.52 11.23
CA ILE A 15 -0.51 6.49 12.26
C ILE A 15 -0.78 5.14 11.62
N VAL A 16 0.03 4.15 11.96
CA VAL A 16 -0.24 2.75 11.60
C VAL A 16 -1.21 2.20 12.65
N PRO A 17 -2.38 1.68 12.24
CA PRO A 17 -3.32 1.10 13.21
C PRO A 17 -2.64 0.07 14.10
N SER A 18 -2.93 0.11 15.40
CA SER A 18 -2.27 -0.75 16.37
C SER A 18 -2.39 -2.24 16.02
N LYS A 19 -3.50 -2.63 15.42
CA LYS A 19 -3.73 -3.99 14.97
C LYS A 19 -2.73 -4.42 13.89
N PHE A 20 -2.31 -3.49 13.03
CA PHE A 20 -1.34 -3.77 11.97
C PHE A 20 0.10 -3.66 12.48
N ARG A 21 0.34 -2.90 13.55
CA ARG A 21 1.68 -2.81 14.14
C ARG A 21 2.16 -4.14 14.70
N GLU A 22 1.24 -4.99 15.11
CA GLU A 22 1.57 -6.34 15.57
C GLU A 22 2.00 -7.25 14.41
N LEU A 23 1.47 -7.01 13.22
CA LEU A 23 1.77 -7.78 12.01
C LEU A 23 3.03 -7.27 11.32
N LEU A 24 3.27 -5.96 11.40
CA LEU A 24 4.44 -5.31 10.82
C LEU A 24 5.53 -5.22 11.88
N ASP A 25 6.75 -5.55 11.50
CA ASP A 25 7.91 -5.32 12.35
C ASP A 25 8.15 -3.80 12.45
N GLU A 26 9.11 -3.38 13.29
CA GLU A 26 9.47 -1.97 13.42
C GLU A 26 9.81 -1.34 12.08
N GLN A 27 10.34 -2.16 11.15
CA GLN A 27 10.66 -1.74 9.79
C GLN A 27 9.87 -2.58 8.80
N PHE A 28 9.39 -1.95 7.76
CA PHE A 28 8.70 -2.65 6.67
C PHE A 28 8.90 -1.87 5.38
N VAL A 29 8.46 -2.46 4.27
CA VAL A 29 8.63 -1.86 2.94
C VAL A 29 7.30 -1.31 2.46
N ILE A 30 7.33 -0.07 1.98
CA ILE A 30 6.16 0.57 1.36
C ILE A 30 6.53 0.90 -0.10
N THR A 31 5.59 0.71 -1.01
CA THR A 31 5.82 0.98 -2.42
C THR A 31 4.51 1.32 -3.14
N ARG A 32 4.62 1.66 -4.42
CA ARG A 32 3.46 1.89 -5.29
C ARG A 32 2.69 0.60 -5.45
N GLY A 33 1.40 0.65 -5.18
CA GLY A 33 0.50 -0.48 -5.42
C GLY A 33 -0.27 -0.32 -6.72
N LEU A 34 -1.18 -1.23 -6.97
CA LEU A 34 -2.12 -1.14 -8.08
C LEU A 34 -3.31 -0.28 -7.66
N ASP A 35 -4.06 0.23 -8.64
CA ASP A 35 -5.23 1.10 -8.41
C ASP A 35 -4.90 2.40 -7.67
N ARG A 36 -3.66 2.90 -7.84
CA ARG A 36 -3.21 4.15 -7.24
C ARG A 36 -3.28 4.17 -5.72
N CYS A 37 -2.96 3.07 -5.09
CA CYS A 37 -2.76 3.02 -3.64
C CYS A 37 -1.32 2.64 -3.33
N LEU A 38 -0.96 2.61 -2.05
CA LEU A 38 0.35 2.13 -1.61
C LEU A 38 0.20 0.75 -0.98
N PHE A 39 1.17 -0.12 -1.24
CA PHE A 39 1.26 -1.43 -0.60
C PHE A 39 2.35 -1.39 0.46
N ALA A 40 2.08 -2.01 1.60
CA ALA A 40 3.06 -2.17 2.69
C ALA A 40 3.22 -3.65 3.00
N TYR A 41 4.47 -4.08 3.09
CA TYR A 41 4.84 -5.48 3.33
C TYR A 41 5.82 -5.60 4.49
N THR A 42 5.73 -6.69 5.25
CA THR A 42 6.83 -7.08 6.12
C THR A 42 8.05 -7.38 5.25
N GLU A 43 9.24 -7.37 5.84
CA GLU A 43 10.46 -7.71 5.08
C GLU A 43 10.39 -9.13 4.51
N ASP A 44 9.82 -10.08 5.24
CA ASP A 44 9.67 -11.45 4.77
C ASP A 44 8.72 -11.52 3.57
N GLU A 45 7.58 -10.85 3.62
CA GLU A 45 6.66 -10.82 2.50
C GLU A 45 7.25 -10.09 1.30
N TRP A 46 8.01 -9.02 1.55
CA TRP A 46 8.71 -8.32 0.48
C TRP A 46 9.66 -9.26 -0.27
N SER A 47 10.41 -10.06 0.46
CA SER A 47 11.32 -11.04 -0.16
C SER A 47 10.57 -12.05 -1.02
N ARG A 48 9.41 -12.52 -0.57
CA ARG A 48 8.59 -13.44 -1.35
C ARG A 48 8.06 -12.80 -2.63
N ILE A 49 7.59 -11.56 -2.53
CA ILE A 49 7.09 -10.80 -3.69
C ILE A 49 8.23 -10.56 -4.67
N GLU A 50 9.40 -10.19 -4.17
CA GLU A 50 10.59 -9.94 -4.99
C GLU A 50 10.94 -11.20 -5.81
N GLU A 51 10.94 -12.37 -5.17
CA GLU A 51 11.21 -13.63 -5.87
C GLU A 51 10.18 -13.92 -6.97
N LYS A 52 8.90 -13.69 -6.68
CA LYS A 52 7.83 -13.87 -7.67
C LYS A 52 7.99 -12.93 -8.84
N LEU A 53 8.34 -11.66 -8.59
CA LEU A 53 8.46 -10.67 -9.64
C LEU A 53 9.70 -10.86 -10.51
N LYS A 54 10.75 -11.47 -9.96
CA LYS A 54 11.94 -11.84 -10.75
C LYS A 54 11.61 -12.85 -11.83
N ALA A 55 10.56 -13.65 -11.64
CA ALA A 55 10.15 -14.67 -12.61
C ALA A 55 9.29 -14.09 -13.74
N LEU A 56 8.89 -12.83 -13.67
CA LEU A 56 8.10 -12.22 -14.74
C LEU A 56 8.93 -12.04 -16.00
N PRO A 57 8.33 -12.28 -17.19
CA PRO A 57 9.07 -12.23 -18.44
C PRO A 57 9.42 -10.78 -18.83
N LEU A 58 10.71 -10.49 -18.92
CA LEU A 58 11.21 -9.17 -19.34
C LEU A 58 10.83 -8.81 -20.77
N THR A 59 10.41 -9.79 -21.56
CA THR A 59 9.95 -9.57 -22.93
C THR A 59 8.56 -8.94 -22.99
N LYS A 60 7.81 -8.99 -21.91
CA LYS A 60 6.47 -8.40 -21.83
C LYS A 60 6.56 -6.94 -21.38
N LYS A 61 6.02 -6.04 -22.18
CA LYS A 61 6.05 -4.60 -21.90
C LYS A 61 5.38 -4.25 -20.56
N ASP A 62 4.21 -4.83 -20.32
CA ASP A 62 3.46 -4.56 -19.09
C ASP A 62 4.19 -5.07 -17.85
N ALA A 63 4.85 -6.21 -17.96
CA ALA A 63 5.67 -6.74 -16.86
C ALA A 63 6.85 -5.81 -16.55
N ARG A 64 7.53 -5.30 -17.58
CA ARG A 64 8.63 -4.33 -17.39
C ARG A 64 8.14 -3.04 -16.73
N LYS A 65 7.00 -2.54 -17.19
CA LYS A 65 6.39 -1.32 -16.64
C LYS A 65 6.06 -1.50 -15.17
N PHE A 66 5.38 -2.60 -14.85
CA PHE A 66 5.00 -2.90 -13.47
C PHE A 66 6.23 -3.02 -12.57
N THR A 67 7.21 -3.82 -12.95
CA THR A 67 8.39 -4.05 -12.12
C THR A 67 9.18 -2.76 -11.88
N ARG A 68 9.30 -1.90 -12.89
CA ARG A 68 9.98 -0.61 -12.75
C ARG A 68 9.28 0.30 -11.74
N LEU A 69 7.97 0.43 -11.85
CA LEU A 69 7.20 1.28 -10.94
C LEU A 69 7.20 0.72 -9.51
N PHE A 70 7.06 -0.58 -9.40
CA PHE A 70 6.99 -1.26 -8.11
C PHE A 70 8.32 -1.17 -7.35
N PHE A 71 9.40 -1.58 -7.98
CA PHE A 71 10.71 -1.60 -7.31
C PHE A 71 11.30 -0.20 -7.13
N SER A 72 11.11 0.69 -8.08
CA SER A 72 11.67 2.05 -7.95
C SER A 72 11.01 2.86 -6.85
N GLY A 73 9.78 2.51 -6.48
CA GLY A 73 9.09 3.18 -5.38
C GLY A 73 9.35 2.56 -4.00
N ALA A 74 9.98 1.38 -3.96
CA ALA A 74 10.16 0.65 -2.71
C ALA A 74 11.06 1.41 -1.74
N THR A 75 10.57 1.59 -0.52
CA THR A 75 11.26 2.35 0.52
C THR A 75 11.07 1.65 1.85
N ASN A 76 12.16 1.50 2.61
CA ASN A 76 12.07 1.02 3.97
C ASN A 76 11.58 2.15 4.86
N VAL A 77 10.59 1.85 5.69
CA VAL A 77 10.06 2.81 6.65
C VAL A 77 10.12 2.23 8.05
N GLU A 78 10.26 3.10 9.04
CA GLU A 78 10.26 2.73 10.45
C GLU A 78 9.03 3.32 11.13
N ILE A 79 8.46 2.55 12.04
CA ILE A 79 7.38 3.03 12.90
C ILE A 79 8.04 3.79 14.06
N ASP A 80 7.67 5.05 14.25
CA ASP A 80 8.22 5.87 15.33
C ASP A 80 7.57 5.51 16.68
N LYS A 81 8.04 6.17 17.74
CA LYS A 81 7.56 5.91 19.11
C LYS A 81 6.07 6.19 19.29
N GLN A 82 5.50 7.01 18.41
CA GLN A 82 4.08 7.37 18.45
C GLN A 82 3.23 6.52 17.50
N GLY A 83 3.85 5.48 16.90
CA GLY A 83 3.15 4.58 16.00
C GLY A 83 2.93 5.13 14.59
N ARG A 84 3.73 6.12 14.19
CA ARG A 84 3.58 6.76 12.87
C ARG A 84 4.71 6.35 11.94
N ILE A 85 4.40 6.40 10.64
CA ILE A 85 5.43 6.29 9.58
C ILE A 85 5.43 7.59 8.78
N ASN A 86 6.56 7.89 8.17
CA ASN A 86 6.69 9.01 7.24
C ASN A 86 6.61 8.45 5.82
N ILE A 87 5.61 8.87 5.06
CA ILE A 87 5.44 8.44 3.67
C ILE A 87 6.19 9.42 2.77
N PRO A 88 7.15 8.95 1.95
CA PRO A 88 7.87 9.83 1.02
C PRO A 88 6.93 10.57 0.09
N GLN A 89 7.32 11.79 -0.28
CA GLN A 89 6.50 12.67 -1.12
C GLN A 89 6.12 12.02 -2.46
N ASN A 90 7.06 11.34 -3.12
CA ASN A 90 6.78 10.68 -4.39
C ASN A 90 5.68 9.63 -4.28
N LEU A 91 5.62 8.91 -3.16
CA LEU A 91 4.57 7.92 -2.93
C LEU A 91 3.24 8.60 -2.58
N ARG A 92 3.27 9.67 -1.80
CA ARG A 92 2.05 10.44 -1.50
C ARG A 92 1.43 10.99 -2.78
N GLU A 93 2.26 11.50 -3.69
CA GLU A 93 1.81 12.01 -4.97
C GLU A 93 1.22 10.92 -5.85
N TYR A 94 1.91 9.77 -5.92
CA TYR A 94 1.42 8.64 -6.71
C TYR A 94 0.01 8.21 -6.28
N ALA A 95 -0.19 8.08 -4.97
CA ALA A 95 -1.47 7.61 -4.42
C ALA A 95 -2.48 8.75 -4.22
N GLY A 96 -2.09 9.99 -4.52
CA GLY A 96 -2.97 11.15 -4.37
C GLY A 96 -3.45 11.33 -2.94
N LEU A 97 -2.59 11.01 -1.95
CA LEU A 97 -2.98 11.08 -0.54
C LEU A 97 -3.24 12.52 -0.12
N SER A 98 -4.42 12.75 0.44
CA SER A 98 -4.80 14.00 1.08
C SER A 98 -4.79 13.80 2.59
N LYS A 99 -5.45 14.69 3.32
CA LYS A 99 -5.51 14.60 4.78
C LYS A 99 -6.16 13.30 5.25
N ASP A 100 -7.25 12.91 4.62
CA ASP A 100 -8.02 11.74 5.05
C ASP A 100 -7.57 10.49 4.29
N CYS A 101 -7.03 9.54 5.01
CA CYS A 101 -6.52 8.29 4.44
C CYS A 101 -7.23 7.09 5.04
N THR A 102 -7.30 6.01 4.26
CA THR A 102 -7.86 4.74 4.69
C THR A 102 -6.78 3.67 4.59
N VAL A 103 -6.58 2.93 5.67
CA VAL A 103 -5.59 1.86 5.76
C VAL A 103 -6.35 0.55 5.88
N ILE A 104 -6.11 -0.37 4.95
CA ILE A 104 -6.83 -1.65 4.93
C ILE A 104 -5.86 -2.83 4.96
N GLY A 105 -6.28 -3.92 5.58
CA GLY A 105 -5.54 -5.17 5.57
C GLY A 105 -6.07 -6.09 4.47
N VAL A 106 -5.19 -6.52 3.58
CA VAL A 106 -5.55 -7.38 2.46
C VAL A 106 -4.62 -8.59 2.44
N SER A 107 -5.00 -9.63 3.21
CA SER A 107 -4.23 -10.87 3.31
C SER A 107 -2.79 -10.61 3.76
N SER A 108 -1.81 -10.77 2.88
CA SER A 108 -0.38 -10.65 3.22
C SER A 108 0.18 -9.24 3.07
N ARG A 109 -0.68 -8.24 2.81
CA ARG A 109 -0.22 -6.85 2.68
C ARG A 109 -1.19 -5.89 3.33
N ILE A 110 -0.70 -4.69 3.55
CA ILE A 110 -1.52 -3.57 3.99
C ILE A 110 -1.55 -2.57 2.84
N GLU A 111 -2.70 -1.92 2.63
CA GLU A 111 -2.85 -0.90 1.61
C GLU A 111 -3.18 0.44 2.25
N ILE A 112 -2.60 1.51 1.70
CA ILE A 112 -2.88 2.88 2.14
C ILE A 112 -3.50 3.62 0.96
N TRP A 113 -4.70 4.14 1.18
CA TRP A 113 -5.51 4.82 0.16
C TRP A 113 -5.84 6.23 0.60
N ASP A 114 -5.98 7.12 -0.37
CA ASP A 114 -6.73 8.35 -0.13
C ASP A 114 -8.19 7.94 0.14
N SER A 115 -8.82 8.51 1.19
CA SER A 115 -10.15 8.06 1.59
C SER A 115 -11.22 8.26 0.53
N ALA A 116 -11.18 9.38 -0.21
CA ALA A 116 -12.14 9.61 -1.28
C ALA A 116 -11.96 8.60 -2.41
N ALA A 117 -10.71 8.28 -2.78
CA ALA A 117 -10.41 7.27 -3.79
C ALA A 117 -10.86 5.89 -3.34
N TRP A 118 -10.67 5.55 -2.07
CA TRP A 118 -11.13 4.28 -1.52
C TRP A 118 -12.64 4.15 -1.57
N GLU A 119 -13.37 5.21 -1.21
CA GLU A 119 -14.84 5.18 -1.24
C GLU A 119 -15.36 4.98 -2.66
N ASP A 120 -14.76 5.64 -3.65
CA ASP A 120 -15.14 5.48 -5.05
C ASP A 120 -14.85 4.05 -5.52
N PHE A 121 -13.68 3.52 -5.19
CA PHE A 121 -13.31 2.15 -5.53
C PHE A 121 -14.22 1.13 -4.84
N TYR A 122 -14.51 1.33 -3.58
CA TYR A 122 -15.38 0.46 -2.80
C TYR A 122 -16.78 0.40 -3.39
N THR A 123 -17.37 1.54 -3.70
CA THR A 123 -18.71 1.62 -4.27
C THR A 123 -18.78 0.89 -5.61
N GLU A 124 -17.81 1.12 -6.48
CA GLU A 124 -17.74 0.44 -7.78
C GLU A 124 -17.57 -1.08 -7.60
N SER A 125 -16.68 -1.50 -6.71
CA SER A 125 -16.42 -2.91 -6.46
C SER A 125 -17.62 -3.61 -5.82
N GLU A 126 -18.33 -2.94 -4.92
CA GLU A 126 -19.53 -3.47 -4.30
C GLU A 126 -20.63 -3.70 -5.32
N ASP A 127 -20.84 -2.77 -6.25
CA ASP A 127 -21.83 -2.89 -7.31
C ASP A 127 -21.53 -4.07 -8.24
N ASN A 128 -20.26 -4.41 -8.41
CA ASN A 128 -19.82 -5.46 -9.32
C ASN A 128 -19.42 -6.76 -8.60
N PHE A 129 -19.61 -6.84 -7.30
CA PHE A 129 -19.10 -7.96 -6.50
C PHE A 129 -19.60 -9.32 -6.97
N GLU A 130 -20.87 -9.44 -7.29
CA GLU A 130 -21.45 -10.70 -7.75
C GLU A 130 -20.88 -11.11 -9.13
N ASP A 131 -20.68 -10.15 -10.02
CA ASP A 131 -20.10 -10.39 -11.34
C ASP A 131 -18.64 -10.86 -11.23
N ILE A 132 -17.89 -10.24 -10.34
CA ILE A 132 -16.48 -10.61 -10.10
C ILE A 132 -16.39 -12.04 -9.57
N ARG A 133 -17.30 -12.41 -8.68
CA ARG A 133 -17.32 -13.72 -8.05
C ARG A 133 -17.69 -14.84 -9.03
N SER A 134 -18.55 -14.56 -9.95
CA SER A 134 -19.01 -15.56 -10.91
C SER A 134 -18.06 -15.71 -12.07
#